data_f53068e208fb2682b58feca94942b512
#
_entry.id   f53068e208fb2682b58feca94942b512
#
_cell.length_a   1.000
_cell.length_b   1.000
_cell.length_c   1.000
_cell.angle_alpha   90.00
_cell.angle_beta   90.00
_cell.angle_gamma   90.00
#
_symmetry.space_group_name_H-M   'P 1'
#
loop_
_entity.id
_entity.type
_entity.pdbx_description
1 polymer ?
#
loop_
_entity_poly.entity_id
_entity_poly.type
_entity_poly.pdbx_seq_one_letter_code
_entity_poly.pdbx_strand_id
1 'polypeptide(L)'
;MFALISPEKIHLPAGAVVRLPATWQEYQTLCQQRGDASIPRMKYHTGEVLLMAPLPKHGRDASLIADIIKVLLDHQGCEYDAFTPVTMELLQESGIEPDYCFYIDHWQAISGKERIDWRSDPPPDLVLEIDVTSYSDVHDYLPYRVPEVWLFRNKEVVIYQLQGLEYVVQSASRYFSDINLPEIIAQCVQVTYECNTSTAIRELKQRLS
;
A
#
# COMPACT_ATOMS: atom_id res chain seq x y z
N MET A 1 16.55 -29.15 -9.96
CA MET A 1 16.61 -28.17 -11.06
C MET A 1 15.20 -27.68 -11.27
N PHE A 2 14.85 -26.53 -10.69
CA PHE A 2 13.54 -25.91 -10.93
C PHE A 2 13.62 -25.19 -12.27
N ALA A 3 12.67 -25.46 -13.18
CA ALA A 3 12.57 -24.70 -14.40
C ALA A 3 12.26 -23.24 -14.02
N LEU A 4 13.16 -22.31 -14.33
CA LEU A 4 12.87 -20.88 -14.29
C LEU A 4 11.72 -20.63 -15.28
N ILE A 5 10.53 -20.45 -14.74
CA ILE A 5 9.39 -20.03 -15.54
C ILE A 5 9.56 -18.53 -15.73
N SER A 6 9.76 -18.11 -16.97
CA SER A 6 9.81 -16.69 -17.33
C SER A 6 8.49 -16.00 -16.92
N PRO A 7 8.51 -14.84 -16.21
CA PRO A 7 7.31 -14.14 -15.75
C PRO A 7 6.29 -13.87 -16.86
N GLU A 8 6.74 -13.62 -18.06
CA GLU A 8 5.89 -13.43 -19.26
C GLU A 8 5.04 -14.67 -19.61
N LYS A 9 5.40 -15.84 -19.06
CA LYS A 9 4.63 -17.10 -19.19
C LYS A 9 3.72 -17.36 -18.00
N ILE A 10 3.78 -16.54 -16.96
CA ILE A 10 2.94 -16.67 -15.78
C ILE A 10 1.65 -15.90 -16.01
N HIS A 11 0.60 -16.59 -16.42
CA HIS A 11 -0.74 -16.02 -16.51
C HIS A 11 -1.51 -16.34 -15.23
N LEU A 12 -1.52 -15.40 -14.29
CA LEU A 12 -2.32 -15.53 -13.08
C LEU A 12 -3.74 -15.00 -13.34
N PRO A 13 -4.78 -15.82 -13.13
CA PRO A 13 -6.14 -15.30 -13.11
C PRO A 13 -6.31 -14.25 -12.00
N ALA A 14 -7.19 -13.27 -12.25
CA ALA A 14 -7.46 -12.23 -11.25
C ALA A 14 -7.85 -12.82 -9.89
N GLY A 15 -7.25 -12.34 -8.83
CA GLY A 15 -7.39 -12.85 -7.46
C GLY A 15 -6.48 -14.03 -7.11
N ALA A 16 -5.68 -14.54 -8.07
CA ALA A 16 -4.73 -15.60 -7.78
C ALA A 16 -3.53 -15.07 -6.99
N VAL A 17 -3.08 -15.89 -6.04
CA VAL A 17 -1.85 -15.68 -5.28
C VAL A 17 -1.03 -16.97 -5.35
N VAL A 18 0.25 -16.83 -5.66
CA VAL A 18 1.19 -17.94 -5.74
C VAL A 18 2.39 -17.63 -4.85
N ARG A 19 2.76 -18.57 -3.99
CA ARG A 19 3.96 -18.53 -3.15
C ARG A 19 4.98 -19.50 -3.69
N LEU A 20 6.20 -19.05 -3.86
CA LEU A 20 7.31 -19.85 -4.37
C LEU A 20 8.53 -19.66 -3.46
N PRO A 21 9.18 -20.73 -3.01
CA PRO A 21 10.50 -20.61 -2.41
C PRO A 21 11.44 -19.97 -3.45
N ALA A 22 12.13 -18.92 -3.06
CA ALA A 22 13.06 -18.21 -3.94
C ALA A 22 14.13 -17.50 -3.13
N THR A 23 15.30 -17.37 -3.73
CA THR A 23 16.38 -16.52 -3.23
C THR A 23 16.14 -15.07 -3.60
N TRP A 24 16.83 -14.15 -2.92
CA TRP A 24 16.84 -12.73 -3.30
C TRP A 24 17.22 -12.51 -4.77
N GLN A 25 18.19 -13.25 -5.27
CA GLN A 25 18.65 -13.13 -6.66
C GLN A 25 17.60 -13.58 -7.68
N GLU A 26 16.82 -14.62 -7.35
CA GLU A 26 15.68 -15.05 -8.17
C GLU A 26 14.56 -14.00 -8.15
N TYR A 27 14.25 -13.40 -7.00
CA TYR A 27 13.31 -12.30 -6.90
C TYR A 27 13.74 -11.11 -7.78
N GLN A 28 15.00 -10.67 -7.68
CA GLN A 28 15.52 -9.58 -8.52
C GLN A 28 15.41 -9.92 -10.01
N THR A 29 15.70 -11.16 -10.39
CA THR A 29 15.57 -11.62 -11.78
C THR A 29 14.12 -11.55 -12.24
N LEU A 30 13.15 -11.95 -11.39
CA LEU A 30 11.73 -11.84 -11.68
C LEU A 30 11.29 -10.37 -11.84
N CYS A 31 11.74 -9.47 -10.98
CA CYS A 31 11.46 -8.03 -11.08
C CYS A 31 12.02 -7.43 -12.39
N GLN A 32 13.27 -7.76 -12.74
CA GLN A 32 13.89 -7.32 -13.99
C GLN A 32 13.14 -7.82 -15.23
N GLN A 33 12.72 -9.09 -15.23
CA GLN A 33 11.99 -9.69 -16.34
C GLN A 33 10.56 -9.13 -16.45
N ARG A 34 9.90 -8.79 -15.32
CA ARG A 34 8.62 -8.10 -15.34
C ARG A 34 8.74 -6.70 -15.95
N GLY A 35 9.86 -6.02 -15.68
CA GLY A 35 10.10 -4.64 -16.11
C GLY A 35 9.01 -3.69 -15.58
N ASP A 36 8.50 -2.83 -16.45
CA ASP A 36 7.48 -1.82 -16.10
C ASP A 36 6.05 -2.37 -16.02
N ALA A 37 5.86 -3.68 -16.20
CA ALA A 37 4.53 -4.27 -16.03
C ALA A 37 4.09 -4.23 -14.56
N SER A 38 2.83 -3.86 -14.32
CA SER A 38 2.24 -3.78 -12.97
C SER A 38 1.71 -5.11 -12.42
N ILE A 39 1.69 -6.16 -13.25
CA ILE A 39 1.15 -7.49 -12.91
C ILE A 39 2.10 -8.56 -13.45
N PRO A 40 2.41 -9.61 -12.65
CA PRO A 40 1.98 -9.80 -11.25
C PRO A 40 2.65 -8.81 -10.31
N ARG A 41 1.96 -8.40 -9.24
CA ARG A 41 2.61 -7.77 -8.09
C ARG A 41 3.51 -8.78 -7.42
N MET A 42 4.63 -8.31 -6.93
CA MET A 42 5.66 -9.17 -6.36
C MET A 42 6.02 -8.71 -4.95
N LYS A 43 6.20 -9.68 -4.07
CA LYS A 43 6.71 -9.47 -2.73
C LYS A 43 7.74 -10.52 -2.43
N TYR A 44 8.84 -10.12 -1.77
CA TYR A 44 9.85 -11.03 -1.27
C TYR A 44 10.00 -10.87 0.23
N HIS A 45 9.94 -11.98 0.95
CA HIS A 45 10.23 -12.02 2.37
C HIS A 45 10.81 -13.39 2.75
N THR A 46 11.92 -13.39 3.47
CA THR A 46 12.54 -14.57 4.11
C THR A 46 12.63 -15.83 3.24
N GLY A 47 13.07 -15.70 1.98
CA GLY A 47 13.29 -16.86 1.10
C GLY A 47 12.05 -17.30 0.33
N GLU A 48 11.01 -16.48 0.29
CA GLU A 48 9.81 -16.69 -0.51
C GLU A 48 9.49 -15.50 -1.40
N VAL A 49 9.02 -15.77 -2.61
CA VAL A 49 8.36 -14.80 -3.49
C VAL A 49 6.86 -15.05 -3.48
N LEU A 50 6.10 -14.00 -3.30
CA LEU A 50 4.67 -13.98 -3.49
C LEU A 50 4.35 -13.25 -4.80
N LEU A 51 3.60 -13.89 -5.69
CA LEU A 51 3.09 -13.31 -6.92
C LEU A 51 1.58 -13.16 -6.79
N MET A 52 1.05 -11.98 -7.14
CA MET A 52 -0.38 -11.69 -7.02
C MET A 52 -0.92 -10.98 -8.26
N ALA A 53 -2.10 -11.43 -8.72
CA ALA A 53 -2.91 -10.72 -9.71
C ALA A 53 -4.12 -10.10 -9.01
N PRO A 54 -4.15 -8.76 -8.79
CA PRO A 54 -5.22 -8.12 -8.03
C PRO A 54 -6.56 -8.19 -8.77
N LEU A 55 -7.66 -8.25 -8.00
CA LEU A 55 -9.02 -8.10 -8.51
C LEU A 55 -9.33 -6.63 -8.82
N PRO A 56 -10.25 -6.31 -9.77
CA PRO A 56 -10.72 -4.94 -9.99
C PRO A 56 -11.25 -4.26 -8.72
N LYS A 57 -11.87 -5.04 -7.82
CA LYS A 57 -12.31 -4.56 -6.50
C LYS A 57 -11.16 -4.00 -5.67
N HIS A 58 -10.00 -4.66 -5.67
CA HIS A 58 -8.81 -4.21 -4.98
C HIS A 58 -8.37 -2.81 -5.44
N GLY A 59 -8.26 -2.60 -6.75
CA GLY A 59 -7.90 -1.29 -7.30
C GLY A 59 -8.91 -0.18 -6.98
N ARG A 60 -10.22 -0.51 -6.99
CA ARG A 60 -11.26 0.44 -6.59
C ARG A 60 -11.16 0.82 -5.12
N ASP A 61 -10.98 -0.15 -4.24
CA ASP A 61 -10.89 0.09 -2.80
C ASP A 61 -9.61 0.88 -2.47
N ALA A 62 -8.47 0.57 -3.13
CA ALA A 62 -7.23 1.33 -3.00
C ALA A 62 -7.41 2.79 -3.43
N SER A 63 -8.02 3.04 -4.58
CA SER A 63 -8.31 4.40 -5.06
C SER A 63 -9.22 5.15 -4.09
N LEU A 64 -10.32 4.53 -3.63
CA LEU A 64 -11.25 5.15 -2.69
C LEU A 64 -10.57 5.59 -1.40
N ILE A 65 -9.85 4.67 -0.74
CA ILE A 65 -9.22 4.98 0.56
C ILE A 65 -8.11 6.02 0.38
N ALA A 66 -7.33 5.93 -0.69
CA ALA A 66 -6.32 6.94 -1.01
C ALA A 66 -6.94 8.32 -1.26
N ASP A 67 -8.07 8.39 -1.97
CA ASP A 67 -8.78 9.65 -2.21
C ASP A 67 -9.37 10.24 -0.92
N ILE A 68 -9.84 9.39 0.01
CA ILE A 68 -10.25 9.84 1.35
C ILE A 68 -9.07 10.47 2.09
N ILE A 69 -7.90 9.80 2.12
CA ILE A 69 -6.69 10.32 2.76
C ILE A 69 -6.32 11.69 2.18
N LYS A 70 -6.27 11.81 0.85
CA LYS A 70 -5.95 13.07 0.16
C LYS A 70 -6.91 14.19 0.53
N VAL A 71 -8.23 13.90 0.52
CA VAL A 71 -9.26 14.89 0.89
C VAL A 71 -9.09 15.36 2.34
N LEU A 72 -8.75 14.47 3.25
CA LEU A 72 -8.52 14.82 4.65
C LEU A 72 -7.26 15.65 4.84
N LEU A 73 -6.16 15.30 4.15
CA LEU A 73 -4.92 16.09 4.15
C LEU A 73 -5.15 17.48 3.55
N ASP A 74 -5.83 17.57 2.40
CA ASP A 74 -6.20 18.84 1.77
C ASP A 74 -7.05 19.71 2.69
N HIS A 75 -8.03 19.12 3.39
CA HIS A 75 -8.88 19.83 4.36
C HIS A 75 -8.08 20.41 5.54
N GLN A 76 -7.04 19.71 5.98
CA GLN A 76 -6.14 20.18 7.05
C GLN A 76 -5.08 21.16 6.53
N GLY A 77 -4.99 21.39 5.21
CA GLY A 77 -3.95 22.22 4.60
C GLY A 77 -2.56 21.58 4.67
N CYS A 78 -2.47 20.26 4.76
CA CYS A 78 -1.21 19.53 4.78
C CYS A 78 -0.69 19.32 3.35
N GLU A 79 0.59 19.64 3.16
CA GLU A 79 1.31 19.27 1.93
C GLU A 79 1.69 17.79 1.98
N TYR A 80 1.68 17.11 0.84
CA TYR A 80 2.09 15.72 0.75
C TYR A 80 2.48 15.32 -0.66
N ASP A 81 3.28 14.27 -0.79
CA ASP A 81 3.48 13.50 -2.03
C ASP A 81 2.89 12.09 -1.87
N ALA A 82 2.21 11.59 -2.91
CA ALA A 82 1.61 10.26 -2.90
C ALA A 82 2.07 9.44 -4.09
N PHE A 83 2.46 8.18 -3.85
CA PHE A 83 2.99 7.27 -4.86
C PHE A 83 2.19 5.97 -4.92
N THR A 84 1.94 5.47 -6.16
CA THR A 84 1.28 4.18 -6.42
C THR A 84 1.57 3.66 -7.82
N PRO A 85 1.79 2.38 -8.01
CA PRO A 85 2.51 1.50 -7.09
C PRO A 85 3.97 1.88 -7.06
N VAL A 86 4.65 1.59 -5.97
CA VAL A 86 6.10 1.77 -5.86
C VAL A 86 6.72 0.50 -5.29
N THR A 87 7.85 0.07 -5.83
CA THR A 87 8.59 -1.07 -5.28
C THR A 87 9.55 -0.56 -4.21
N MET A 88 9.35 -1.00 -2.98
CA MET A 88 10.26 -0.76 -1.86
C MET A 88 11.19 -1.95 -1.73
N GLU A 89 12.50 -1.72 -1.83
CA GLU A 89 13.51 -2.78 -1.75
C GLU A 89 14.60 -2.47 -0.74
N LEU A 90 14.81 -3.41 0.19
CA LEU A 90 16.00 -3.47 1.04
C LEU A 90 16.82 -4.69 0.63
N LEU A 91 18.03 -4.45 0.16
CA LEU A 91 18.91 -5.43 -0.48
C LEU A 91 19.08 -6.69 0.38
N GLN A 92 18.76 -7.86 -0.18
CA GLN A 92 18.83 -9.19 0.43
C GLN A 92 17.91 -9.40 1.65
N GLU A 93 17.01 -8.48 1.93
CA GLU A 93 16.17 -8.52 3.11
C GLU A 93 14.68 -8.59 2.75
N SER A 94 14.17 -7.60 2.02
CA SER A 94 12.76 -7.45 1.72
C SER A 94 12.52 -6.71 0.42
N GLY A 95 11.48 -7.11 -0.30
CA GLY A 95 10.93 -6.38 -1.44
C GLY A 95 9.41 -6.40 -1.36
N ILE A 96 8.77 -5.23 -1.33
CA ILE A 96 7.31 -5.09 -1.20
C ILE A 96 6.77 -4.02 -2.14
N GLU A 97 5.49 -4.11 -2.49
CA GLU A 97 4.80 -3.17 -3.35
C GLU A 97 3.50 -2.72 -2.69
N PRO A 98 3.53 -1.68 -1.82
CA PRO A 98 2.34 -1.14 -1.19
C PRO A 98 1.35 -0.60 -2.23
N ASP A 99 0.06 -0.58 -1.88
CA ASP A 99 -0.96 -0.01 -2.74
C ASP A 99 -0.82 1.50 -2.89
N TYR A 100 -0.55 2.19 -1.79
CA TYR A 100 -0.19 3.61 -1.76
C TYR A 100 0.82 3.92 -0.66
N CYS A 101 1.71 4.87 -0.95
CA CYS A 101 2.61 5.50 0.01
C CYS A 101 2.32 6.99 0.06
N PHE A 102 2.31 7.58 1.25
CA PHE A 102 2.18 9.01 1.46
C PHE A 102 3.39 9.53 2.24
N TYR A 103 4.00 10.57 1.71
CA TYR A 103 4.98 11.38 2.39
C TYR A 103 4.28 12.67 2.83
N ILE A 104 4.11 12.86 4.12
CA ILE A 104 3.38 13.98 4.74
C ILE A 104 4.38 14.87 5.49
N ASP A 105 5.06 14.31 6.48
CA ASP A 105 6.10 15.02 7.24
C ASP A 105 7.41 15.15 6.43
N HIS A 106 7.68 14.18 5.54
CA HIS A 106 8.93 14.07 4.78
C HIS A 106 8.76 14.36 3.28
N TRP A 107 7.65 14.96 2.83
CA TRP A 107 7.40 15.19 1.41
C TRP A 107 8.50 15.99 0.72
N GLN A 108 9.10 16.99 1.40
CA GLN A 108 10.17 17.81 0.85
C GLN A 108 11.45 17.01 0.54
N ALA A 109 11.72 15.95 1.30
CA ALA A 109 12.88 15.10 1.09
C ALA A 109 12.77 14.24 -0.18
N ILE A 110 11.54 14.05 -0.68
CA ILE A 110 11.23 13.17 -1.81
C ILE A 110 10.80 13.96 -3.05
N SER A 111 10.30 15.17 -2.87
CA SER A 111 9.76 16.00 -3.94
C SER A 111 10.77 16.17 -5.10
N GLY A 112 10.30 15.87 -6.32
CA GLY A 112 11.09 15.95 -7.54
C GLY A 112 12.10 14.82 -7.75
N LYS A 113 12.16 13.81 -6.88
CA LYS A 113 13.02 12.64 -7.09
C LYS A 113 12.36 11.68 -8.08
N GLU A 114 13.13 11.23 -9.06
CA GLU A 114 12.74 10.16 -9.97
C GLU A 114 12.88 8.76 -9.33
N ARG A 115 13.73 8.64 -8.32
CA ARG A 115 14.01 7.37 -7.60
C ARG A 115 14.18 7.65 -6.12
N ILE A 116 13.67 6.74 -5.30
CA ILE A 116 13.82 6.75 -3.84
C ILE A 116 14.87 5.71 -3.48
N ASP A 117 15.87 6.11 -2.70
CA ASP A 117 16.86 5.18 -2.11
C ASP A 117 16.36 4.78 -0.71
N TRP A 118 15.78 3.60 -0.60
CA TRP A 118 15.19 3.07 0.64
C TRP A 118 16.17 2.90 1.82
N ARG A 119 17.45 3.15 1.62
CA ARG A 119 18.48 3.11 2.67
C ARG A 119 18.81 4.48 3.23
N SER A 120 18.76 5.51 2.41
CA SER A 120 19.20 6.86 2.76
C SER A 120 18.06 7.87 2.81
N ASP A 121 17.01 7.65 2.04
CA ASP A 121 15.81 8.49 2.08
C ASP A 121 14.88 8.09 3.23
N PRO A 122 14.09 9.01 3.75
CA PRO A 122 13.10 8.67 4.77
C PRO A 122 12.09 7.65 4.20
N PRO A 123 11.54 6.76 5.05
CA PRO A 123 10.41 5.93 4.66
C PRO A 123 9.17 6.79 4.41
N PRO A 124 8.15 6.27 3.70
CA PRO A 124 6.84 6.91 3.67
C PRO A 124 6.28 7.06 5.09
N ASP A 125 5.59 8.17 5.32
CA ASP A 125 4.98 8.48 6.60
C ASP A 125 3.74 7.62 6.88
N LEU A 126 3.00 7.30 5.83
CA LEU A 126 1.81 6.46 5.85
C LEU A 126 1.81 5.53 4.64
N VAL A 127 1.56 4.24 4.89
CA VAL A 127 1.31 3.24 3.85
C VAL A 127 -0.13 2.76 3.94
N LEU A 128 -0.76 2.60 2.78
CA LEU A 128 -2.07 1.96 2.64
C LEU A 128 -1.91 0.61 1.94
N GLU A 129 -2.49 -0.42 2.55
CA GLU A 129 -2.63 -1.77 2.01
C GLU A 129 -4.08 -2.21 1.95
N ILE A 130 -4.49 -2.76 0.81
CA ILE A 130 -5.80 -3.36 0.60
C ILE A 130 -5.67 -4.87 0.64
N ASP A 131 -6.12 -5.47 1.70
CA ASP A 131 -6.05 -6.91 1.87
C ASP A 131 -7.36 -7.60 1.51
N VAL A 132 -7.47 -8.01 0.25
CA VAL A 132 -8.60 -8.79 -0.26
C VAL A 132 -8.40 -10.29 -0.05
N THR A 133 -7.16 -10.73 0.12
CA THR A 133 -6.77 -12.15 0.05
C THR A 133 -6.23 -12.70 1.38
N SER A 134 -6.15 -11.86 2.43
CA SER A 134 -5.59 -12.19 3.76
C SER A 134 -4.09 -12.55 3.74
N TYR A 135 -3.33 -11.97 2.80
CA TYR A 135 -1.89 -12.19 2.66
C TYR A 135 -1.03 -10.97 3.03
N SER A 136 -1.65 -9.82 3.30
CA SER A 136 -0.91 -8.64 3.76
C SER A 136 -0.59 -8.78 5.25
N ASP A 137 0.68 -8.64 5.58
CA ASP A 137 1.18 -8.62 6.96
C ASP A 137 1.84 -7.27 7.21
N VAL A 138 1.39 -6.55 8.23
CA VAL A 138 1.96 -5.24 8.56
C VAL A 138 3.43 -5.34 8.97
N HIS A 139 3.87 -6.50 9.48
CA HIS A 139 5.27 -6.74 9.85
C HIS A 139 6.22 -6.71 8.65
N ASP A 140 5.72 -6.85 7.42
CA ASP A 140 6.53 -6.65 6.20
C ASP A 140 7.10 -5.23 6.07
N TYR A 141 6.49 -4.26 6.76
CA TYR A 141 6.92 -2.86 6.81
C TYR A 141 7.93 -2.55 7.92
N LEU A 142 8.20 -3.50 8.84
CA LEU A 142 9.18 -3.32 9.93
C LEU A 142 10.59 -2.99 9.43
N PRO A 143 11.14 -3.66 8.39
CA PRO A 143 12.48 -3.35 7.88
C PRO A 143 12.58 -1.91 7.36
N TYR A 144 11.49 -1.36 6.83
CA TYR A 144 11.40 0.00 6.30
C TYR A 144 11.11 1.05 7.38
N ARG A 145 10.69 0.62 8.58
CA ARG A 145 10.34 1.49 9.69
C ARG A 145 9.23 2.51 9.35
N VAL A 146 8.26 2.11 8.56
CA VAL A 146 7.11 2.96 8.21
C VAL A 146 6.36 3.35 9.48
N PRO A 147 6.17 4.65 9.77
CA PRO A 147 5.56 5.09 11.03
C PRO A 147 4.11 4.65 11.22
N GLU A 148 3.32 4.64 10.13
CA GLU A 148 1.92 4.25 10.17
C GLU A 148 1.54 3.43 8.95
N VAL A 149 0.82 2.30 9.17
CA VAL A 149 0.30 1.43 8.12
C VAL A 149 -1.21 1.26 8.31
N TRP A 150 -1.96 1.54 7.27
CA TRP A 150 -3.38 1.29 7.21
C TRP A 150 -3.65 0.02 6.43
N LEU A 151 -4.30 -0.95 7.08
CA LEU A 151 -4.72 -2.18 6.45
C LEU A 151 -6.23 -2.16 6.25
N PHE A 152 -6.68 -2.03 4.99
CA PHE A 152 -8.10 -2.10 4.65
C PHE A 152 -8.49 -3.54 4.35
N ARG A 153 -9.34 -4.10 5.20
CA ARG A 153 -9.84 -5.47 5.11
C ARG A 153 -11.32 -5.51 5.48
N ASN A 154 -12.12 -6.29 4.76
CA ASN A 154 -13.56 -6.48 5.05
C ASN A 154 -14.35 -5.16 5.14
N LYS A 155 -14.01 -4.16 4.34
CA LYS A 155 -14.61 -2.81 4.34
C LYS A 155 -14.28 -1.95 5.57
N GLU A 156 -13.30 -2.34 6.35
CA GLU A 156 -12.82 -1.62 7.53
C GLU A 156 -11.34 -1.31 7.39
N VAL A 157 -10.92 -0.23 8.02
CA VAL A 157 -9.49 0.12 8.15
C VAL A 157 -9.03 -0.19 9.55
N VAL A 158 -7.92 -0.93 9.65
CA VAL A 158 -7.17 -1.10 10.89
C VAL A 158 -5.90 -0.26 10.77
N ILE A 159 -5.70 0.63 11.74
CA ILE A 159 -4.56 1.53 11.80
C ILE A 159 -3.49 0.91 12.69
N TYR A 160 -2.29 0.77 12.15
CA TYR A 160 -1.13 0.29 12.88
C TYR A 160 -0.08 1.39 12.97
N GLN A 161 0.45 1.62 14.16
CA GLN A 161 1.56 2.55 14.37
C GLN A 161 2.78 1.82 14.90
N LEU A 162 3.94 2.16 14.36
CA LEU A 162 5.22 1.63 14.79
C LEU A 162 5.59 2.18 16.18
N GLN A 163 5.72 1.28 17.15
CA GLN A 163 6.17 1.58 18.51
C GLN A 163 7.41 0.75 18.82
N GLY A 164 8.57 1.38 18.77
CA GLY A 164 9.85 0.66 18.91
C GLY A 164 10.12 -0.26 17.72
N LEU A 165 9.93 -1.55 17.90
CA LEU A 165 10.15 -2.61 16.89
C LEU A 165 8.87 -3.39 16.58
N GLU A 166 7.70 -2.90 16.97
CA GLU A 166 6.43 -3.60 16.77
C GLU A 166 5.36 -2.64 16.25
N TYR A 167 4.42 -3.18 15.48
CA TYR A 167 3.22 -2.48 15.07
C TYR A 167 2.09 -2.72 16.08
N VAL A 168 1.55 -1.63 16.60
CA VAL A 168 0.45 -1.65 17.57
C VAL A 168 -0.80 -1.05 16.94
N VAL A 169 -1.94 -1.74 17.09
CA VAL A 169 -3.23 -1.22 16.62
C VAL A 169 -3.60 0.04 17.39
N GLN A 170 -4.02 1.06 16.67
CA GLN A 170 -4.46 2.33 17.22
C GLN A 170 -5.91 2.63 16.84
N SER A 171 -6.61 3.35 17.71
CA SER A 171 -7.98 3.82 17.45
C SER A 171 -8.05 5.05 16.56
N ALA A 172 -6.94 5.78 16.41
CA ALA A 172 -6.83 6.99 15.61
C ALA A 172 -5.50 7.03 14.86
N SER A 173 -5.50 7.69 13.70
CA SER A 173 -4.28 8.00 12.97
C SER A 173 -3.54 9.16 13.65
N ARG A 174 -2.20 9.15 13.56
CA ARG A 174 -1.38 10.28 13.98
C ARG A 174 -1.63 11.55 13.16
N TYR A 175 -2.10 11.40 11.92
CA TYR A 175 -2.40 12.50 11.00
C TYR A 175 -3.83 13.02 11.13
N PHE A 176 -4.74 12.22 11.69
CA PHE A 176 -6.17 12.51 11.75
C PHE A 176 -6.74 12.22 13.15
N SER A 177 -6.08 12.75 14.20
CA SER A 177 -6.44 12.48 15.61
C SER A 177 -7.86 12.93 15.98
N ASP A 178 -8.33 14.02 15.36
CA ASP A 178 -9.62 14.66 15.69
C ASP A 178 -10.75 14.20 14.77
N ILE A 179 -10.48 13.20 13.91
CA ILE A 179 -11.42 12.71 12.91
C ILE A 179 -11.83 11.27 13.24
N ASN A 180 -13.14 11.00 13.22
CA ASN A 180 -13.65 9.63 13.32
C ASN A 180 -13.47 8.90 11.99
N LEU A 181 -12.22 8.45 11.72
CA LEU A 181 -11.86 7.75 10.48
C LEU A 181 -12.72 6.53 10.19
N PRO A 182 -12.97 5.62 11.16
CA PRO A 182 -13.80 4.45 10.90
C PRO A 182 -15.19 4.81 10.36
N GLU A 183 -15.82 5.83 10.91
CA GLU A 183 -17.14 6.31 10.45
C GLU A 183 -17.07 6.89 9.04
N ILE A 184 -16.11 7.78 8.76
CA ILE A 184 -15.93 8.38 7.44
C ILE A 184 -15.69 7.31 6.38
N ILE A 185 -14.79 6.39 6.67
CA ILE A 185 -14.45 5.31 5.74
C ILE A 185 -15.66 4.41 5.48
N ALA A 186 -16.38 4.00 6.54
CA ALA A 186 -17.56 3.16 6.40
C ALA A 186 -18.64 3.83 5.52
N GLN A 187 -18.89 5.13 5.72
CA GLN A 187 -19.85 5.90 4.90
C GLN A 187 -19.39 6.02 3.46
N CYS A 188 -18.14 6.38 3.21
CA CYS A 188 -17.62 6.49 1.85
C CYS A 188 -17.63 5.14 1.12
N VAL A 189 -17.29 4.05 1.81
CA VAL A 189 -17.39 2.68 1.28
C VAL A 189 -18.83 2.35 0.92
N GLN A 190 -19.78 2.61 1.82
CA GLN A 190 -21.20 2.36 1.56
C GLN A 190 -21.66 3.11 0.29
N VAL A 191 -21.45 4.43 0.23
CA VAL A 191 -21.84 5.26 -0.93
C VAL A 191 -21.17 4.80 -2.22
N THR A 192 -19.89 4.41 -2.14
CA THR A 192 -19.17 3.89 -3.32
C THR A 192 -19.80 2.62 -3.88
N TYR A 193 -20.25 1.72 -3.01
CA TYR A 193 -20.85 0.45 -3.42
C TYR A 193 -22.32 0.59 -3.85
N GLU A 194 -23.05 1.56 -3.32
CA GLU A 194 -24.45 1.86 -3.70
C GLU A 194 -24.53 2.75 -4.96
N CYS A 195 -23.58 3.67 -5.14
CA CYS A 195 -23.53 4.62 -6.24
C CYS A 195 -22.18 4.50 -7.01
N ASN A 196 -21.16 5.27 -6.58
CA ASN A 196 -19.83 5.28 -7.15
C ASN A 196 -18.85 6.10 -6.29
N THR A 197 -17.53 5.97 -6.59
CA THR A 197 -16.45 6.65 -5.86
C THR A 197 -16.59 8.18 -5.92
N SER A 198 -16.94 8.76 -7.08
CA SER A 198 -17.01 10.22 -7.21
C SER A 198 -18.13 10.85 -6.37
N THR A 199 -19.24 10.13 -6.18
CA THR A 199 -20.31 10.57 -5.27
C THR A 199 -19.84 10.54 -3.83
N ALA A 200 -19.21 9.44 -3.39
CA ALA A 200 -18.68 9.32 -2.03
C ALA A 200 -17.68 10.46 -1.70
N ILE A 201 -16.77 10.75 -2.61
CA ILE A 201 -15.76 11.80 -2.40
C ILE A 201 -16.37 13.19 -2.39
N ARG A 202 -17.39 13.47 -3.23
CA ARG A 202 -18.11 14.77 -3.19
C ARG A 202 -18.85 14.97 -1.87
N GLU A 203 -19.54 13.95 -1.38
CA GLU A 203 -20.24 14.01 -0.11
C GLU A 203 -19.27 14.22 1.05
N LEU A 204 -18.12 13.53 1.03
CA LEU A 204 -17.06 13.75 2.02
C LEU A 204 -16.59 15.21 2.02
N LYS A 205 -16.28 15.78 0.84
CA LYS A 205 -15.84 17.20 0.72
C LYS A 205 -16.90 18.17 1.23
N GLN A 206 -18.19 17.92 0.94
CA GLN A 206 -19.30 18.76 1.44
C GLN A 206 -19.44 18.69 2.96
N ARG A 207 -19.18 17.53 3.56
CA ARG A 207 -19.24 17.34 5.02
C ARG A 207 -18.11 18.05 5.76
N LEU A 208 -16.96 18.21 5.11
CA LEU A 208 -15.75 18.85 5.68
C LEU A 208 -15.73 20.38 5.48
N SER A 209 -16.58 20.92 4.60
CA SER A 209 -16.73 22.35 4.31
C SER A 209 -17.59 23.03 5.35
#